data_0a29bfdeab7b8d8dcc4fc10f657b57ee
#
_entry.id   0a29bfdeab7b8d8dcc4fc10f657b57ee
#
_cell.length_a   1.000
_cell.length_b   1.000
_cell.length_c   1.000
_cell.angle_alpha   90.00
_cell.angle_beta   90.00
_cell.angle_gamma   90.00
#
_symmetry.space_group_name_H-M   'P 1'
#
loop_
_entity.id
_entity.type
_entity.pdbx_description
1 polymer ?
#
loop_
_entity_poly.entity_id
_entity_poly.type
_entity_poly.pdbx_seq_one_letter_code
_entity_poly.pdbx_strand_id
1 'polypeptide(L)'
;MNRFLRLTALLLALLCLPVWAMAEEIAAPAETPVPENMEMEGMATGDGEEDTGEVLTGLAATIEGKQPLYTTRIKPFVSNGSAIRMRAEQSNKSDVVCVISAWQPITVYEVYPAYVLAEYNGHVGYVIRTWVDEEMVAVNPKTTPPYGVVPAQYVATLTQQVNIYTEPSKDSSINDIRPGAGSKIAILEFVDGFAKVLYWRSYGYIDAQYLTDLVVVSEEVTPMSEDTPIAAFCSFFEYNTGKEGNEGRCKNIVRTCESMTRVMQPGESLDFNNQVGPYKKNNGYFPAPVLIDGGSQLGYGGGTCQSSSTLYNTIRQLPGITILQRRPHGPGCARYLPMHQDAAVGTKELNLRFRNDCGYPIRIVSESTGEGTLCIQIFRVME
;
A
#
# COMPACT_ATOMS: atom_id res chain seq x y z
N MET A 1 24.22 54.21 37.04
CA MET A 1 24.02 54.55 38.46
C MET A 1 23.05 53.55 39.03
N ASN A 2 23.55 52.45 39.59
CA ASN A 2 23.24 51.94 40.95
C ASN A 2 21.76 51.60 41.22
N ARG A 3 21.34 50.50 41.77
CA ARG A 3 21.87 49.40 42.63
C ARG A 3 20.81 48.33 42.70
N PHE A 4 21.13 47.02 42.67
CA PHE A 4 21.20 46.05 43.79
C PHE A 4 19.96 45.93 44.69
N LEU A 5 19.33 44.76 44.83
CA LEU A 5 19.53 43.68 45.81
C LEU A 5 18.39 42.68 45.69
N ARG A 6 18.58 41.40 45.50
CA ARG A 6 18.87 40.25 46.38
C ARG A 6 17.70 39.76 47.24
N LEU A 7 17.41 38.47 47.02
CA LEU A 7 17.10 37.35 47.95
C LEU A 7 15.81 37.44 48.78
N THR A 8 14.99 36.39 48.65
CA THR A 8 14.93 35.36 49.71
C THR A 8 14.18 34.13 49.22
N ALA A 9 14.82 32.97 49.41
CA ALA A 9 14.24 31.64 49.36
C ALA A 9 13.45 31.39 50.66
N LEU A 10 12.30 30.70 50.56
CA LEU A 10 11.74 29.99 51.71
C LEU A 10 11.21 28.64 51.28
N LEU A 11 11.86 27.59 51.75
CA LEU A 11 11.41 26.21 51.81
C LEU A 11 10.13 26.14 52.65
N LEU A 12 9.16 25.35 52.19
CA LEU A 12 8.33 24.54 53.09
C LEU A 12 8.02 23.22 52.45
N ALA A 13 8.53 22.19 53.05
CA ALA A 13 8.25 20.79 52.81
C ALA A 13 7.01 20.35 53.65
N LEU A 14 6.51 19.20 53.31
CA LEU A 14 5.52 18.31 53.95
C LEU A 14 4.05 18.62 53.65
N LEU A 15 3.45 17.69 52.89
CA LEU A 15 2.68 16.58 53.47
C LEU A 15 2.27 15.59 52.37
N CYS A 16 2.86 14.41 52.48
CA CYS A 16 2.36 13.19 51.80
C CYS A 16 1.04 12.75 52.45
N LEU A 17 -0.01 12.63 51.69
CA LEU A 17 -1.07 11.68 51.98
C LEU A 17 -1.54 11.04 50.67
N PRO A 18 -1.74 9.71 50.62
CA PRO A 18 -2.18 9.01 49.43
C PRO A 18 -3.70 9.18 49.27
N VAL A 19 -4.11 9.76 48.16
CA VAL A 19 -5.51 9.62 47.74
C VAL A 19 -5.63 8.31 46.96
N TRP A 20 -5.99 7.29 47.65
CA TRP A 20 -6.63 6.12 47.10
C TRP A 20 -8.03 6.54 46.62
N ALA A 21 -8.32 6.12 45.45
CA ALA A 21 -9.62 5.66 45.09
C ALA A 21 -10.31 6.33 43.94
N MET A 22 -10.88 5.46 43.29
CA MET A 22 -11.97 5.38 42.30
C MET A 22 -11.45 5.39 40.84
N ALA A 23 -10.90 4.24 40.51
CA ALA A 23 -11.05 3.74 39.15
C ALA A 23 -12.50 3.40 38.94
N GLU A 24 -13.25 4.25 38.26
CA GLU A 24 -14.47 3.83 37.59
C GLU A 24 -14.08 2.86 36.50
N GLU A 25 -14.50 1.64 36.69
CA GLU A 25 -14.46 0.52 35.77
C GLU A 25 -15.30 0.88 34.55
N ILE A 26 -14.69 1.51 33.55
CA ILE A 26 -15.33 1.66 32.24
C ILE A 26 -15.33 0.25 31.64
N ALA A 27 -16.52 -0.36 31.67
CA ALA A 27 -16.82 -1.61 31.04
C ALA A 27 -16.26 -1.62 29.61
N ALA A 28 -15.43 -2.62 29.31
CA ALA A 28 -15.02 -2.92 27.95
C ALA A 28 -16.28 -3.08 27.07
N PRO A 29 -16.30 -2.50 25.87
CA PRO A 29 -17.38 -2.79 24.94
C PRO A 29 -17.36 -4.30 24.66
N ALA A 30 -18.56 -4.90 24.78
CA ALA A 30 -18.80 -6.30 24.55
C ALA A 30 -18.14 -6.75 23.24
N GLU A 31 -17.33 -7.78 23.32
CA GLU A 31 -16.83 -8.51 22.15
C GLU A 31 -18.06 -9.01 21.38
N THR A 32 -18.28 -8.45 20.18
CA THR A 32 -19.20 -9.04 19.22
C THR A 32 -18.64 -10.41 18.86
N PRO A 33 -19.44 -11.46 18.90
CA PRO A 33 -18.97 -12.79 18.60
C PRO A 33 -18.49 -12.83 17.13
N VAL A 34 -17.22 -13.14 16.97
CA VAL A 34 -16.71 -13.66 15.71
C VAL A 34 -17.58 -14.89 15.39
N PRO A 35 -18.13 -15.04 14.17
CA PRO A 35 -18.89 -16.24 13.87
C PRO A 35 -18.00 -17.45 14.08
N GLU A 36 -18.31 -18.18 15.11
CA GLU A 36 -17.77 -19.48 15.48
C GLU A 36 -18.32 -20.50 14.50
N ASN A 37 -17.79 -20.54 13.29
CA ASN A 37 -17.96 -21.62 12.33
C ASN A 37 -16.97 -21.49 11.16
N MET A 38 -15.69 -21.39 11.49
CA MET A 38 -14.66 -21.99 10.65
C MET A 38 -14.14 -23.21 11.41
N GLU A 39 -14.93 -24.28 11.40
CA GLU A 39 -14.45 -25.56 11.83
C GLU A 39 -13.19 -25.91 11.04
N MET A 40 -12.10 -26.08 11.79
CA MET A 40 -10.86 -26.65 11.28
C MET A 40 -11.10 -28.14 11.02
N GLU A 41 -11.78 -28.47 9.93
CA GLU A 41 -11.80 -29.84 9.46
C GLU A 41 -10.57 -30.13 8.62
N GLY A 42 -9.83 -31.13 9.10
CA GLY A 42 -8.92 -31.89 8.28
C GLY A 42 -7.47 -31.89 8.65
N MET A 43 -7.13 -32.24 9.88
CA MET A 43 -5.89 -32.97 10.11
C MET A 43 -6.06 -34.38 9.46
N ALA A 44 -5.70 -34.49 8.18
CA ALA A 44 -5.40 -35.79 7.61
C ALA A 44 -3.93 -36.10 7.91
N THR A 45 -3.70 -37.06 8.74
CA THR A 45 -2.42 -37.74 8.91
C THR A 45 -2.00 -38.27 7.54
N GLY A 46 -0.82 -37.82 7.06
CA GLY A 46 -0.30 -38.25 5.78
C GLY A 46 0.18 -39.71 5.85
N ASP A 47 -0.53 -40.55 5.17
CA ASP A 47 0.07 -41.75 4.62
C ASP A 47 0.51 -41.40 3.19
N GLY A 48 1.79 -41.65 2.88
CA GLY A 48 2.36 -41.38 1.60
C GLY A 48 1.70 -42.28 0.53
N GLU A 49 0.80 -41.69 -0.24
CA GLU A 49 0.33 -42.24 -1.52
C GLU A 49 0.98 -41.49 -2.66
N GLU A 50 1.60 -42.26 -3.52
CA GLU A 50 2.09 -41.83 -4.83
C GLU A 50 0.95 -41.18 -5.62
N ASP A 51 1.23 -40.02 -6.19
CA ASP A 51 0.35 -39.24 -7.09
C ASP A 51 -0.03 -40.08 -8.32
N THR A 52 -1.10 -40.83 -8.23
CA THR A 52 -1.78 -41.38 -9.41
C THR A 52 -2.84 -40.38 -9.85
N GLY A 53 -2.48 -39.59 -10.89
CA GLY A 53 -3.32 -38.54 -11.45
C GLY A 53 -4.69 -39.04 -11.91
N GLU A 54 -5.66 -39.03 -11.03
CA GLU A 54 -7.08 -39.17 -11.35
C GLU A 54 -7.65 -37.79 -11.69
N VAL A 55 -7.88 -37.57 -12.97
CA VAL A 55 -8.58 -36.39 -13.50
C VAL A 55 -10.04 -36.46 -13.05
N LEU A 56 -10.39 -35.71 -12.02
CA LEU A 56 -11.77 -35.54 -11.60
C LEU A 56 -12.49 -34.65 -12.61
N THR A 57 -13.41 -35.20 -13.37
CA THR A 57 -14.28 -34.51 -14.33
C THR A 57 -15.43 -33.78 -13.61
N GLY A 58 -15.12 -32.74 -12.87
CA GLY A 58 -16.08 -31.70 -12.49
C GLY A 58 -15.99 -30.53 -13.47
N LEU A 59 -17.01 -29.69 -13.61
CA LEU A 59 -17.01 -28.47 -14.43
C LEU A 59 -15.80 -27.63 -13.98
N ALA A 60 -14.66 -27.81 -14.61
CA ALA A 60 -13.45 -27.10 -14.32
C ALA A 60 -13.66 -25.60 -14.62
N ALA A 61 -13.19 -24.74 -13.73
CA ALA A 61 -13.10 -23.32 -14.02
C ALA A 61 -12.34 -23.13 -15.35
N THR A 62 -12.77 -22.17 -16.15
CA THR A 62 -12.15 -21.92 -17.46
C THR A 62 -11.37 -20.61 -17.43
N ILE A 63 -10.23 -20.59 -18.12
CA ILE A 63 -9.45 -19.40 -18.43
C ILE A 63 -9.58 -19.00 -19.90
N GLU A 64 -10.49 -19.64 -20.64
CA GLU A 64 -10.74 -19.32 -22.05
C GLU A 64 -11.11 -17.84 -22.22
N GLY A 65 -10.43 -17.15 -23.12
CA GLY A 65 -10.59 -15.70 -23.35
C GLY A 65 -10.00 -14.79 -22.27
N LYS A 66 -9.43 -15.33 -21.18
CA LYS A 66 -8.79 -14.56 -20.12
C LYS A 66 -7.29 -14.42 -20.38
N GLN A 67 -6.75 -13.25 -20.06
CA GLN A 67 -5.31 -13.03 -20.11
C GLN A 67 -4.70 -13.24 -18.71
N PRO A 68 -3.53 -13.87 -18.61
CA PRO A 68 -2.83 -14.01 -17.35
C PRO A 68 -2.43 -12.63 -16.80
N LEU A 69 -2.67 -12.41 -15.53
CA LEU A 69 -2.36 -11.16 -14.85
C LEU A 69 -0.91 -11.17 -14.33
N TYR A 70 -0.57 -12.18 -13.53
CA TYR A 70 0.74 -12.30 -12.91
C TYR A 70 1.05 -13.74 -12.52
N THR A 71 2.34 -14.01 -12.30
CA THR A 71 2.80 -15.24 -11.64
C THR A 71 3.14 -14.94 -10.19
N THR A 72 2.92 -15.89 -9.30
CA THR A 72 3.25 -15.83 -7.89
C THR A 72 3.48 -17.24 -7.35
N ARG A 73 3.59 -17.40 -6.03
CA ARG A 73 3.81 -18.69 -5.38
C ARG A 73 2.75 -18.95 -4.32
N ILE A 74 2.63 -20.22 -3.94
CA ILE A 74 1.81 -20.62 -2.79
C ILE A 74 2.61 -20.42 -1.50
N LYS A 75 2.05 -19.73 -0.52
CA LYS A 75 2.64 -19.60 0.83
C LYS A 75 2.53 -20.92 1.60
N PRO A 76 3.52 -21.26 2.43
CA PRO A 76 3.36 -22.35 3.38
C PRO A 76 2.28 -21.99 4.42
N PHE A 77 1.34 -22.90 4.64
CA PHE A 77 0.25 -22.69 5.60
C PHE A 77 0.73 -22.74 7.05
N VAL A 78 1.65 -23.63 7.34
CA VAL A 78 2.32 -23.79 8.63
C VAL A 78 3.76 -24.23 8.41
N SER A 79 4.57 -24.15 9.43
CA SER A 79 6.00 -24.50 9.40
C SER A 79 6.32 -25.94 8.95
N ASN A 80 5.30 -26.79 8.72
CA ASN A 80 5.45 -28.19 8.33
C ASN A 80 5.27 -28.46 6.81
N GLY A 81 5.13 -27.43 5.97
CA GLY A 81 5.11 -27.63 4.52
C GLY A 81 3.79 -28.13 3.93
N SER A 82 2.65 -27.77 4.52
CA SER A 82 1.33 -28.17 4.06
C SER A 82 1.05 -27.76 2.61
N ALA A 83 0.25 -28.58 1.92
CA ALA A 83 -0.21 -28.34 0.57
C ALA A 83 -1.58 -27.63 0.55
N ILE A 84 -1.85 -26.85 -0.48
CA ILE A 84 -3.08 -26.08 -0.68
C ILE A 84 -3.94 -26.78 -1.73
N ARG A 85 -5.24 -26.83 -1.48
CA ARG A 85 -6.21 -27.41 -2.44
C ARG A 85 -6.67 -26.31 -3.41
N MET A 86 -6.46 -26.55 -4.69
CA MET A 86 -7.14 -25.84 -5.77
C MET A 86 -8.55 -26.41 -5.92
N ARG A 87 -9.55 -25.54 -6.04
CA ARG A 87 -10.98 -25.92 -6.04
C ARG A 87 -11.64 -25.63 -7.37
N ALA A 88 -12.68 -26.40 -7.71
CA ALA A 88 -13.46 -26.18 -8.93
C ALA A 88 -14.29 -24.90 -8.88
N GLU A 89 -14.71 -24.45 -7.68
CA GLU A 89 -15.50 -23.25 -7.48
C GLU A 89 -14.94 -22.40 -6.33
N GLN A 90 -15.43 -21.18 -6.17
CA GLN A 90 -15.07 -20.28 -5.07
C GLN A 90 -15.70 -20.73 -3.73
N SER A 91 -15.48 -21.98 -3.37
CA SER A 91 -16.00 -22.61 -2.16
C SER A 91 -15.02 -23.63 -1.61
N ASN A 92 -14.84 -23.64 -0.30
CA ASN A 92 -14.04 -24.65 0.40
C ASN A 92 -14.72 -26.06 0.41
N LYS A 93 -16.00 -26.12 0.00
CA LYS A 93 -16.79 -27.35 -0.09
C LYS A 93 -16.88 -27.91 -1.52
N SER A 94 -16.37 -27.19 -2.51
CA SER A 94 -16.37 -27.67 -3.90
C SER A 94 -15.27 -28.73 -4.11
N ASP A 95 -15.37 -29.45 -5.22
CA ASP A 95 -14.42 -30.49 -5.60
C ASP A 95 -12.99 -29.95 -5.67
N VAL A 96 -12.03 -30.80 -5.30
CA VAL A 96 -10.61 -30.52 -5.38
C VAL A 96 -10.13 -30.82 -6.79
N VAL A 97 -9.61 -29.83 -7.49
CA VAL A 97 -9.03 -29.96 -8.83
C VAL A 97 -7.62 -30.57 -8.73
N CYS A 98 -6.80 -30.01 -7.87
CA CYS A 98 -5.46 -30.54 -7.57
C CYS A 98 -4.95 -30.00 -6.23
N VAL A 99 -3.81 -30.53 -5.79
CA VAL A 99 -3.13 -30.10 -4.56
C VAL A 99 -1.81 -29.45 -4.96
N ILE A 100 -1.53 -28.26 -4.40
CA ILE A 100 -0.36 -27.47 -4.72
C ILE A 100 0.51 -27.37 -3.46
N SER A 101 1.74 -27.85 -3.53
CA SER A 101 2.71 -27.74 -2.44
C SER A 101 3.14 -26.30 -2.20
N ALA A 102 3.61 -26.00 -0.99
CA ALA A 102 4.15 -24.69 -0.67
C ALA A 102 5.29 -24.30 -1.63
N TRP A 103 5.38 -22.99 -1.91
CA TRP A 103 6.38 -22.37 -2.79
C TRP A 103 6.28 -22.74 -4.27
N GLN A 104 5.28 -23.55 -4.67
CA GLN A 104 5.06 -23.82 -6.09
C GLN A 104 4.52 -22.58 -6.80
N PRO A 105 5.00 -22.29 -8.02
CA PRO A 105 4.51 -21.16 -8.81
C PRO A 105 3.11 -21.45 -9.35
N ILE A 106 2.30 -20.41 -9.41
CA ILE A 106 0.98 -20.42 -10.06
C ILE A 106 0.86 -19.19 -10.97
N THR A 107 0.04 -19.31 -12.03
CA THR A 107 -0.34 -18.18 -12.88
C THR A 107 -1.76 -17.76 -12.52
N VAL A 108 -1.95 -16.48 -12.20
CA VAL A 108 -3.25 -15.92 -11.80
C VAL A 108 -3.88 -15.18 -12.97
N TYR A 109 -5.16 -15.47 -13.22
CA TYR A 109 -5.96 -14.89 -14.31
C TYR A 109 -7.02 -13.92 -13.79
N GLU A 110 -7.61 -14.18 -12.61
CA GLU A 110 -8.57 -13.28 -11.98
C GLU A 110 -8.38 -13.24 -10.48
N VAL A 111 -8.77 -12.12 -9.86
CA VAL A 111 -8.70 -11.93 -8.41
C VAL A 111 -10.09 -11.60 -7.89
N TYR A 112 -10.59 -12.44 -7.01
CA TYR A 112 -11.87 -12.31 -6.31
C TYR A 112 -11.67 -11.91 -4.84
N PRO A 113 -12.73 -11.59 -4.12
CA PRO A 113 -12.67 -11.26 -2.70
C PRO A 113 -11.89 -12.26 -1.84
N ALA A 114 -12.20 -13.54 -1.94
CA ALA A 114 -11.59 -14.58 -1.13
C ALA A 114 -10.69 -15.56 -1.90
N TYR A 115 -10.76 -15.53 -3.24
CA TYR A 115 -10.09 -16.47 -4.12
C TYR A 115 -9.32 -15.79 -5.24
N VAL A 116 -8.42 -16.52 -5.87
CA VAL A 116 -7.86 -16.23 -7.18
C VAL A 116 -8.22 -17.35 -8.13
N LEU A 117 -8.53 -17.04 -9.39
CA LEU A 117 -8.57 -18.02 -10.47
C LEU A 117 -7.14 -18.21 -10.97
N ALA A 118 -6.62 -19.39 -10.87
CA ALA A 118 -5.24 -19.69 -11.19
C ALA A 118 -5.09 -20.97 -12.02
N GLU A 119 -3.94 -21.06 -12.67
CA GLU A 119 -3.47 -22.24 -13.36
C GLU A 119 -2.21 -22.77 -12.69
N TYR A 120 -2.15 -24.07 -12.52
CA TYR A 120 -1.00 -24.81 -12.00
C TYR A 120 -0.83 -26.14 -12.73
N ASN A 121 0.28 -26.33 -13.43
CA ASN A 121 0.58 -27.56 -14.19
C ASN A 121 -0.56 -28.02 -15.12
N GLY A 122 -1.23 -27.09 -15.80
CA GLY A 122 -2.36 -27.37 -16.68
C GLY A 122 -3.71 -27.53 -15.99
N HIS A 123 -3.77 -27.51 -14.67
CA HIS A 123 -5.00 -27.49 -13.90
C HIS A 123 -5.48 -26.06 -13.68
N VAL A 124 -6.76 -25.79 -13.88
CA VAL A 124 -7.37 -24.46 -13.66
C VAL A 124 -8.40 -24.54 -12.55
N GLY A 125 -8.32 -23.65 -11.59
CA GLY A 125 -9.24 -23.64 -10.47
C GLY A 125 -9.04 -22.43 -9.54
N TYR A 126 -9.76 -22.47 -8.43
CA TYR A 126 -9.75 -21.41 -7.44
C TYR A 126 -8.86 -21.76 -6.26
N VAL A 127 -7.96 -20.83 -5.90
CA VAL A 127 -7.10 -20.92 -4.73
C VAL A 127 -7.50 -19.81 -3.75
N ILE A 128 -7.59 -20.15 -2.47
CA ILE A 128 -7.88 -19.15 -1.42
C ILE A 128 -6.76 -18.11 -1.42
N ARG A 129 -7.11 -16.85 -1.54
CA ARG A 129 -6.19 -15.74 -1.75
C ARG A 129 -5.19 -15.53 -0.62
N THR A 130 -5.53 -15.85 0.62
CA THR A 130 -4.61 -15.74 1.76
C THR A 130 -3.40 -16.65 1.66
N TRP A 131 -3.47 -17.71 0.85
CA TRP A 131 -2.37 -18.64 0.60
C TRP A 131 -1.49 -18.27 -0.58
N VAL A 132 -1.82 -17.20 -1.28
CA VAL A 132 -1.04 -16.70 -2.41
C VAL A 132 0.00 -15.70 -1.91
N ASP A 133 1.23 -15.81 -2.41
CA ASP A 133 2.32 -14.91 -2.02
C ASP A 133 2.07 -13.49 -2.54
N GLU A 134 2.64 -12.52 -1.83
CA GLU A 134 2.56 -11.11 -2.18
C GLU A 134 3.65 -10.70 -3.19
N GLU A 135 4.66 -11.54 -3.38
CA GLU A 135 5.62 -11.39 -4.46
C GLU A 135 4.98 -11.81 -5.78
N MET A 136 4.69 -10.84 -6.63
CA MET A 136 4.00 -11.00 -7.89
C MET A 136 4.84 -10.47 -9.03
N VAL A 137 4.89 -11.22 -10.13
CA VAL A 137 5.57 -10.83 -11.36
C VAL A 137 4.52 -10.68 -12.46
N ALA A 138 4.35 -9.47 -13.01
CA ALA A 138 3.43 -9.24 -14.11
C ALA A 138 3.84 -10.07 -15.34
N VAL A 139 2.87 -10.77 -15.93
CA VAL A 139 3.13 -11.59 -17.13
C VAL A 139 3.45 -10.70 -18.33
N ASN A 140 2.75 -9.57 -18.46
CA ASN A 140 3.04 -8.56 -19.49
C ASN A 140 3.00 -7.16 -18.88
N PRO A 141 4.15 -6.65 -18.41
CA PRO A 141 4.22 -5.34 -17.78
C PRO A 141 3.91 -4.17 -18.72
N LYS A 142 3.82 -4.37 -20.03
CA LYS A 142 3.45 -3.32 -20.99
C LYS A 142 1.93 -3.12 -21.11
N THR A 143 1.16 -4.18 -20.99
CA THR A 143 -0.30 -4.16 -21.17
C THR A 143 -1.08 -4.48 -19.91
N THR A 144 -0.45 -5.16 -18.94
CA THR A 144 -1.05 -5.50 -17.65
C THR A 144 -0.49 -4.56 -16.58
N PRO A 145 -1.32 -4.00 -15.70
CA PRO A 145 -0.82 -3.20 -14.59
C PRO A 145 0.26 -3.96 -13.84
N PRO A 146 1.40 -3.35 -13.55
CA PRO A 146 2.51 -4.07 -12.91
C PRO A 146 2.10 -4.49 -11.51
N TYR A 147 2.36 -5.75 -11.21
CA TYR A 147 2.30 -6.29 -9.87
C TYR A 147 3.72 -6.35 -9.31
N GLY A 148 3.90 -6.04 -8.04
CA GLY A 148 5.22 -6.01 -7.43
C GLY A 148 5.81 -4.59 -7.36
N VAL A 149 7.12 -4.50 -7.26
CA VAL A 149 7.85 -3.23 -7.20
C VAL A 149 7.87 -2.56 -8.56
N VAL A 150 7.51 -1.28 -8.61
CA VAL A 150 7.48 -0.46 -9.85
C VAL A 150 8.41 0.72 -9.67
N PRO A 151 9.68 0.63 -10.05
CA PRO A 151 10.61 1.74 -9.97
C PRO A 151 10.25 2.80 -11.02
N ALA A 152 10.22 4.06 -10.61
CA ALA A 152 10.17 5.19 -11.52
C ALA A 152 11.59 5.48 -12.04
N GLN A 153 11.69 5.96 -13.29
CA GLN A 153 12.96 6.40 -13.87
C GLN A 153 13.17 7.91 -13.71
N TYR A 154 12.07 8.67 -13.60
CA TYR A 154 12.14 10.12 -13.47
C TYR A 154 11.08 10.64 -12.51
N VAL A 155 11.31 11.86 -12.01
CA VAL A 155 10.32 12.69 -11.33
C VAL A 155 10.28 14.04 -12.03
N ALA A 156 9.09 14.61 -12.21
CA ALA A 156 8.92 15.93 -12.80
C ALA A 156 7.79 16.69 -12.11
N THR A 157 7.75 18.00 -12.30
CA THR A 157 6.69 18.89 -11.83
C THR A 157 5.80 19.31 -13.01
N LEU A 158 4.49 19.34 -12.81
CA LEU A 158 3.54 19.81 -13.82
C LEU A 158 3.49 21.34 -13.85
N THR A 159 3.60 21.93 -15.04
CA THR A 159 3.54 23.39 -15.21
C THR A 159 2.12 23.95 -15.19
N GLN A 160 1.13 23.10 -15.44
CA GLN A 160 -0.30 23.43 -15.46
C GLN A 160 -1.15 22.22 -15.13
N GLN A 161 -2.46 22.37 -15.04
CA GLN A 161 -3.38 21.23 -15.00
C GLN A 161 -3.31 20.46 -16.33
N VAL A 162 -3.18 19.14 -16.27
CA VAL A 162 -2.99 18.28 -17.44
C VAL A 162 -4.03 17.16 -17.53
N ASN A 163 -4.25 16.68 -18.75
CA ASN A 163 -4.97 15.43 -18.99
C ASN A 163 -4.01 14.24 -18.80
N ILE A 164 -4.58 13.13 -18.34
CA ILE A 164 -3.91 11.82 -18.35
C ILE A 164 -4.60 10.99 -19.43
N TYR A 165 -3.90 10.71 -20.51
CA TYR A 165 -4.41 9.95 -21.64
C TYR A 165 -4.28 8.44 -21.38
N THR A 166 -5.11 7.63 -22.02
CA THR A 166 -5.05 6.16 -21.91
C THR A 166 -3.97 5.55 -22.79
N GLU A 167 -3.52 6.28 -23.82
CA GLU A 167 -2.44 5.90 -24.73
C GLU A 167 -1.54 7.14 -24.99
N PRO A 168 -0.33 6.97 -25.51
CA PRO A 168 0.58 8.09 -25.80
C PRO A 168 0.13 8.89 -27.06
N SER A 169 -1.10 9.38 -27.03
CA SER A 169 -1.73 10.14 -28.10
C SER A 169 -2.76 11.10 -27.55
N LYS A 170 -2.80 12.33 -28.11
CA LYS A 170 -3.83 13.32 -27.77
C LYS A 170 -5.22 12.97 -28.29
N ASP A 171 -5.31 12.03 -29.21
CA ASP A 171 -6.56 11.52 -29.78
C ASP A 171 -7.15 10.37 -28.96
N SER A 172 -6.41 9.85 -27.95
CA SER A 172 -6.89 8.79 -27.09
C SER A 172 -7.84 9.30 -26.00
N SER A 173 -8.52 8.37 -25.34
CA SER A 173 -9.40 8.68 -24.21
C SER A 173 -8.62 9.33 -23.05
N ILE A 174 -9.33 10.15 -22.27
CA ILE A 174 -8.77 10.88 -21.13
C ILE A 174 -9.32 10.24 -19.84
N ASN A 175 -8.45 10.00 -18.89
CA ASN A 175 -8.82 9.56 -17.54
C ASN A 175 -9.48 10.71 -16.74
N ASP A 176 -10.25 10.35 -15.73
CA ASP A 176 -11.08 11.29 -14.96
C ASP A 176 -10.27 12.31 -14.15
N ILE A 177 -9.08 11.91 -13.67
CA ILE A 177 -8.23 12.78 -12.85
C ILE A 177 -7.37 13.66 -13.75
N ARG A 178 -7.37 14.96 -13.45
CA ARG A 178 -6.54 15.97 -14.12
C ARG A 178 -5.66 16.67 -13.09
N PRO A 179 -4.45 16.15 -12.83
CA PRO A 179 -3.57 16.75 -11.81
C PRO A 179 -3.28 18.22 -12.11
N GLY A 180 -3.25 19.02 -11.04
CA GLY A 180 -3.06 20.47 -11.10
C GLY A 180 -1.61 20.90 -11.28
N ALA A 181 -1.41 22.18 -11.55
CA ALA A 181 -0.09 22.81 -11.63
C ALA A 181 0.70 22.63 -10.33
N GLY A 182 2.03 22.48 -10.43
CA GLY A 182 2.90 22.26 -9.28
C GLY A 182 2.87 20.84 -8.73
N SER A 183 1.98 19.97 -9.22
CA SER A 183 1.95 18.55 -8.81
C SER A 183 3.19 17.82 -9.31
N LYS A 184 3.83 17.04 -8.43
CA LYS A 184 4.91 16.13 -8.81
C LYS A 184 4.36 14.78 -9.25
N ILE A 185 5.01 14.21 -10.26
CA ILE A 185 4.69 12.89 -10.81
C ILE A 185 5.95 12.02 -10.90
N ALA A 186 5.79 10.73 -10.67
CA ALA A 186 6.81 9.73 -10.92
C ALA A 186 6.57 9.09 -12.29
N ILE A 187 7.58 9.08 -13.14
CA ILE A 187 7.51 8.70 -14.55
C ILE A 187 8.26 7.39 -14.74
N LEU A 188 7.64 6.43 -15.40
CA LEU A 188 8.20 5.11 -15.67
C LEU A 188 9.14 5.15 -16.89
N GLU A 189 8.70 5.83 -17.96
CA GLU A 189 9.43 5.99 -19.22
C GLU A 189 8.81 7.12 -20.03
N PHE A 190 9.51 7.55 -21.08
CA PHE A 190 8.95 8.43 -22.11
C PHE A 190 8.63 7.62 -23.37
N VAL A 191 7.43 7.80 -23.92
CA VAL A 191 6.93 7.13 -25.12
C VAL A 191 6.29 8.17 -26.02
N ASP A 192 6.78 8.34 -27.25
CA ASP A 192 6.21 9.22 -28.28
C ASP A 192 5.91 10.66 -27.80
N GLY A 193 6.78 11.22 -26.96
CA GLY A 193 6.62 12.56 -26.40
C GLY A 193 5.68 12.66 -25.19
N PHE A 194 5.27 11.51 -24.65
CA PHE A 194 4.47 11.41 -23.43
C PHE A 194 5.26 10.77 -22.30
N ALA A 195 5.02 11.26 -21.08
CA ALA A 195 5.46 10.61 -19.84
C ALA A 195 4.46 9.52 -19.45
N LYS A 196 4.92 8.26 -19.42
CA LYS A 196 4.14 7.12 -18.94
C LYS A 196 4.17 7.08 -17.41
N VAL A 197 3.02 7.06 -16.79
CA VAL A 197 2.84 7.00 -15.35
C VAL A 197 2.01 5.78 -14.95
N LEU A 198 2.17 5.31 -13.73
CA LEU A 198 1.27 4.31 -13.17
C LEU A 198 -0.01 5.01 -12.70
N TYR A 199 -1.10 4.84 -13.45
CA TYR A 199 -2.40 5.43 -13.14
C TYR A 199 -3.36 4.35 -12.64
N TRP A 200 -3.62 4.34 -11.34
CA TRP A 200 -4.47 3.37 -10.68
C TRP A 200 -4.01 1.93 -10.94
N ARG A 201 -4.84 1.13 -11.64
CA ARG A 201 -4.53 -0.25 -12.02
C ARG A 201 -4.13 -0.39 -13.49
N SER A 202 -3.73 0.72 -14.11
CA SER A 202 -3.34 0.79 -15.51
C SER A 202 -2.18 1.77 -15.69
N TYR A 203 -1.81 2.03 -16.93
CA TYR A 203 -0.92 3.11 -17.27
C TYR A 203 -1.71 4.34 -17.71
N GLY A 204 -1.12 5.49 -17.52
CA GLY A 204 -1.57 6.76 -18.05
C GLY A 204 -0.43 7.48 -18.73
N TYR A 205 -0.75 8.43 -19.61
CA TYR A 205 0.21 9.17 -20.41
C TYR A 205 -0.06 10.66 -20.30
N ILE A 206 0.99 11.43 -19.96
CA ILE A 206 0.93 12.87 -19.79
C ILE A 206 1.84 13.49 -20.85
N ASP A 207 1.36 14.48 -21.61
CA ASP A 207 2.15 15.18 -22.62
C ASP A 207 3.37 15.85 -21.98
N ALA A 208 4.57 15.43 -22.43
CA ALA A 208 5.84 15.85 -21.84
C ALA A 208 6.13 17.35 -21.95
N GLN A 209 5.45 18.08 -22.85
CA GLN A 209 5.60 19.53 -22.98
C GLN A 209 5.18 20.30 -21.71
N TYR A 210 4.37 19.69 -20.84
CA TYR A 210 3.88 20.30 -19.59
C TYR A 210 4.72 19.92 -18.35
N LEU A 211 5.91 19.36 -18.56
CA LEU A 211 6.81 18.96 -17.48
C LEU A 211 7.92 19.99 -17.31
N THR A 212 8.29 20.22 -16.06
CA THR A 212 9.48 20.97 -15.64
C THR A 212 10.19 20.23 -14.52
N ASP A 213 11.39 20.70 -14.15
CA ASP A 213 12.18 20.15 -13.04
C ASP A 213 12.35 18.61 -13.14
N LEU A 214 12.67 18.13 -14.36
CA LEU A 214 12.87 16.73 -14.60
C LEU A 214 14.16 16.25 -13.92
N VAL A 215 14.01 15.26 -13.01
CA VAL A 215 15.11 14.65 -12.28
C VAL A 215 15.10 13.14 -12.55
N VAL A 216 16.27 12.58 -12.80
CA VAL A 216 16.46 11.13 -12.94
C VAL A 216 16.38 10.47 -11.55
N VAL A 217 15.68 9.37 -11.42
CA VAL A 217 15.75 8.49 -10.25
C VAL A 217 16.93 7.55 -10.45
N SER A 218 17.85 7.52 -9.51
CA SER A 218 19.05 6.70 -9.61
C SER A 218 18.69 5.21 -9.52
N GLU A 219 19.23 4.41 -10.40
CA GLU A 219 19.18 2.94 -10.32
C GLU A 219 20.08 2.40 -9.20
N GLU A 220 21.08 3.19 -8.80
CA GLU A 220 22.02 2.84 -7.75
C GLU A 220 21.69 3.54 -6.44
N VAL A 221 21.90 2.84 -5.33
CA VAL A 221 21.70 3.39 -3.99
C VAL A 221 22.80 4.39 -3.55
N THR A 222 23.78 4.62 -4.41
CA THR A 222 24.83 5.62 -4.21
C THR A 222 24.81 6.59 -5.39
N PRO A 223 23.85 7.56 -5.39
CA PRO A 223 23.76 8.54 -6.46
C PRO A 223 24.94 9.53 -6.39
N MET A 224 25.17 10.26 -7.48
CA MET A 224 26.22 11.27 -7.55
C MET A 224 25.92 12.55 -6.73
N SER A 225 24.67 12.75 -6.32
CA SER A 225 24.20 13.93 -5.57
C SER A 225 23.11 13.55 -4.58
N GLU A 226 23.11 14.21 -3.41
CA GLU A 226 22.03 14.08 -2.41
C GLU A 226 20.66 14.56 -2.91
N ASP A 227 20.61 15.32 -3.99
CA ASP A 227 19.39 15.79 -4.63
C ASP A 227 18.86 14.82 -5.70
N THR A 228 19.56 13.70 -5.93
CA THR A 228 19.10 12.63 -6.82
C THR A 228 18.32 11.59 -6.02
N PRO A 229 17.01 11.41 -6.26
CA PRO A 229 16.23 10.38 -5.56
C PRO A 229 16.72 8.98 -5.95
N ILE A 230 16.74 8.06 -4.98
CA ILE A 230 17.06 6.64 -5.16
C ILE A 230 15.81 5.76 -5.21
N ALA A 231 14.65 6.33 -4.96
CA ALA A 231 13.34 5.71 -5.16
C ALA A 231 12.28 6.81 -5.29
N ALA A 232 11.27 6.57 -6.13
CA ALA A 232 10.13 7.47 -6.27
C ALA A 232 8.87 6.69 -6.63
N PHE A 233 7.74 7.13 -6.12
CA PHE A 233 6.43 6.60 -6.48
C PHE A 233 5.37 7.70 -6.35
N CYS A 234 4.37 7.65 -7.24
CA CYS A 234 3.27 8.60 -7.21
C CYS A 234 1.95 7.86 -7.32
N SER A 235 0.93 8.35 -6.63
CA SER A 235 -0.45 7.89 -6.76
C SER A 235 -1.38 9.05 -7.09
N PHE A 236 -2.47 8.74 -7.81
CA PHE A 236 -3.45 9.71 -8.26
C PHE A 236 -4.75 9.60 -7.46
N PHE A 237 -5.41 10.73 -7.20
CA PHE A 237 -6.66 10.78 -6.45
C PHE A 237 -7.63 11.83 -6.98
N GLU A 238 -8.92 11.56 -6.86
CA GLU A 238 -9.97 12.50 -7.21
C GLU A 238 -9.96 13.72 -6.27
N TYR A 239 -10.09 14.91 -6.86
CA TYR A 239 -10.26 16.18 -6.15
C TYR A 239 -11.30 17.04 -6.86
N ASN A 240 -11.82 18.08 -6.17
CA ASN A 240 -12.87 18.95 -6.70
C ASN A 240 -14.13 18.23 -7.22
N THR A 241 -14.47 17.09 -6.61
CA THR A 241 -15.60 16.26 -7.08
C THR A 241 -16.96 16.80 -6.67
N GLY A 242 -17.02 17.76 -5.77
CA GLY A 242 -18.25 18.20 -5.11
C GLY A 242 -18.85 17.17 -4.12
N LYS A 243 -18.28 15.99 -4.01
CA LYS A 243 -18.73 14.94 -3.05
C LYS A 243 -18.36 15.35 -1.63
N GLU A 244 -19.26 15.06 -0.68
CA GLU A 244 -19.05 15.34 0.73
C GLU A 244 -17.74 14.71 1.25
N GLY A 245 -16.94 15.50 1.96
CA GLY A 245 -15.65 15.10 2.53
C GLY A 245 -14.49 14.96 1.54
N ASN A 246 -14.68 15.17 0.24
CA ASN A 246 -13.58 15.08 -0.75
C ASN A 246 -12.50 16.15 -0.49
N GLU A 247 -12.90 17.38 -0.18
CA GLU A 247 -11.96 18.44 0.19
C GLU A 247 -11.17 18.08 1.46
N GLY A 248 -11.85 17.54 2.47
CA GLY A 248 -11.21 17.04 3.70
C GLY A 248 -10.21 15.93 3.42
N ARG A 249 -10.52 15.02 2.49
CA ARG A 249 -9.63 13.96 2.03
C ARG A 249 -8.35 14.52 1.39
N CYS A 250 -8.49 15.49 0.50
CA CYS A 250 -7.34 16.14 -0.15
C CYS A 250 -6.44 16.85 0.90
N LYS A 251 -7.05 17.60 1.84
CA LYS A 251 -6.32 18.23 2.96
C LYS A 251 -5.60 17.21 3.85
N ASN A 252 -6.22 16.06 4.10
CA ASN A 252 -5.59 14.99 4.87
C ASN A 252 -4.36 14.41 4.15
N ILE A 253 -4.41 14.23 2.84
CA ILE A 253 -3.26 13.78 2.06
C ILE A 253 -2.10 14.79 2.16
N VAL A 254 -2.38 16.08 1.99
CA VAL A 254 -1.37 17.14 2.19
C VAL A 254 -0.81 17.10 3.61
N ARG A 255 -1.68 16.99 4.62
CA ARG A 255 -1.26 16.90 6.03
C ARG A 255 -0.35 15.69 6.30
N THR A 256 -0.62 14.54 5.69
CA THR A 256 0.25 13.36 5.84
C THR A 256 1.62 13.57 5.22
N CYS A 257 1.73 14.32 4.12
CA CYS A 257 3.01 14.66 3.50
C CYS A 257 3.94 15.36 4.49
N GLU A 258 3.43 16.36 5.21
CA GLU A 258 4.20 17.09 6.23
C GLU A 258 4.73 16.15 7.33
N SER A 259 3.91 15.20 7.78
CA SER A 259 4.28 14.24 8.83
C SER A 259 5.20 13.13 8.35
N MET A 260 5.13 12.74 7.07
CA MET A 260 5.97 11.69 6.48
C MET A 260 7.36 12.22 6.10
N THR A 261 7.49 13.48 5.72
CA THR A 261 8.77 14.09 5.32
C THR A 261 9.73 14.12 6.51
N ARG A 262 10.81 13.35 6.41
CA ARG A 262 11.81 13.20 7.49
C ARG A 262 13.10 12.56 7.02
N VAL A 263 14.13 12.66 7.88
CA VAL A 263 15.33 11.82 7.79
C VAL A 263 15.16 10.63 8.72
N MET A 264 15.58 9.45 8.29
CA MET A 264 15.63 8.23 9.10
C MET A 264 17.07 7.70 9.12
N GLN A 265 17.62 7.52 10.32
CA GLN A 265 18.92 6.92 10.52
C GLN A 265 18.92 5.41 10.29
N PRO A 266 20.07 4.77 10.00
CA PRO A 266 20.16 3.31 9.99
C PRO A 266 19.66 2.70 11.30
N GLY A 267 18.83 1.65 11.21
CA GLY A 267 18.18 1.00 12.34
C GLY A 267 16.92 1.70 12.87
N GLU A 268 16.64 2.93 12.43
CA GLU A 268 15.43 3.66 12.83
C GLU A 268 14.17 3.05 12.20
N SER A 269 13.10 3.00 12.99
CA SER A 269 11.80 2.48 12.54
C SER A 269 10.77 3.60 12.44
N LEU A 270 9.92 3.53 11.42
CA LEU A 270 8.71 4.34 11.31
C LEU A 270 7.49 3.50 11.67
N ASP A 271 6.65 4.03 12.56
CA ASP A 271 5.30 3.55 12.87
C ASP A 271 4.29 4.57 12.37
N PHE A 272 3.62 4.27 11.25
CA PHE A 272 2.80 5.24 10.56
C PHE A 272 1.63 5.75 11.42
N ASN A 273 0.92 4.88 12.11
CA ASN A 273 -0.22 5.30 12.94
C ASN A 273 0.19 6.21 14.10
N ASN A 274 1.37 6.00 14.67
CA ASN A 274 1.84 6.79 15.82
C ASN A 274 2.57 8.07 15.42
N GLN A 275 3.28 8.07 14.29
CA GLN A 275 4.17 9.17 13.90
C GLN A 275 3.57 10.08 12.82
N VAL A 276 2.65 9.57 11.99
CA VAL A 276 1.86 10.34 11.04
C VAL A 276 0.47 10.62 11.62
N GLY A 277 -0.15 9.65 12.29
CA GLY A 277 -1.33 9.83 13.14
C GLY A 277 -0.98 10.51 14.48
N PRO A 278 -1.86 10.42 15.49
CA PRO A 278 -3.25 9.94 15.38
C PRO A 278 -4.14 10.87 14.55
N TYR A 279 -5.06 10.29 13.81
CA TYR A 279 -5.92 10.99 12.85
C TYR A 279 -7.07 11.70 13.56
N LYS A 280 -6.80 12.87 14.13
CA LYS A 280 -7.75 13.66 14.94
C LYS A 280 -7.74 15.13 14.51
N LYS A 281 -8.83 15.84 14.78
CA LYS A 281 -8.95 17.28 14.49
C LYS A 281 -7.79 18.08 15.07
N ASN A 282 -7.40 17.79 16.31
CA ASN A 282 -6.32 18.51 17.00
C ASN A 282 -4.94 18.30 16.38
N ASN A 283 -4.80 17.28 15.51
CA ASN A 283 -3.57 17.01 14.77
C ASN A 283 -3.66 17.51 13.30
N GLY A 284 -4.65 18.37 13.00
CA GLY A 284 -4.81 18.97 11.68
C GLY A 284 -5.53 18.10 10.65
N TYR A 285 -6.18 17.00 11.07
CA TYR A 285 -6.99 16.18 10.17
C TYR A 285 -8.42 16.70 10.04
N PHE A 286 -9.03 16.45 8.89
CA PHE A 286 -10.36 16.86 8.49
C PHE A 286 -11.30 15.65 8.37
N PRO A 287 -12.61 15.85 8.55
CA PRO A 287 -13.59 14.82 8.24
C PRO A 287 -13.55 14.49 6.75
N ALA A 288 -13.49 13.19 6.45
CA ALA A 288 -13.44 12.68 5.09
C ALA A 288 -13.99 11.24 5.09
N PRO A 289 -14.35 10.65 3.94
CA PRO A 289 -14.79 9.27 3.88
C PRO A 289 -13.72 8.31 4.40
N VAL A 290 -14.07 7.50 5.38
CA VAL A 290 -13.28 6.38 5.92
C VAL A 290 -14.06 5.09 5.77
N LEU A 291 -13.37 3.97 5.59
CA LEU A 291 -13.97 2.64 5.51
C LEU A 291 -14.03 2.04 6.92
N ILE A 292 -15.25 1.80 7.41
CA ILE A 292 -15.49 1.14 8.69
C ILE A 292 -16.53 0.06 8.46
N ASP A 293 -16.25 -1.16 8.89
CA ASP A 293 -17.16 -2.33 8.80
C ASP A 293 -17.76 -2.55 7.39
N GLY A 294 -16.95 -2.36 6.36
CA GLY A 294 -17.37 -2.54 4.97
C GLY A 294 -18.22 -1.41 4.39
N GLY A 295 -18.54 -0.39 5.18
CA GLY A 295 -19.23 0.83 4.76
C GLY A 295 -18.32 2.06 4.70
N SER A 296 -18.80 3.14 4.06
CA SER A 296 -18.14 4.44 4.04
C SER A 296 -18.92 5.41 4.94
N GLN A 297 -18.20 6.07 5.87
CA GLN A 297 -18.75 7.14 6.70
C GLN A 297 -17.76 8.27 6.87
N LEU A 298 -18.23 9.45 7.29
CA LEU A 298 -17.33 10.55 7.58
C LEU A 298 -16.58 10.31 8.91
N GLY A 299 -15.26 10.37 8.83
CA GLY A 299 -14.36 10.24 9.97
C GLY A 299 -13.06 11.01 9.74
N TYR A 300 -12.25 11.16 10.76
CA TYR A 300 -10.96 11.83 10.61
C TYR A 300 -9.93 10.88 9.99
N GLY A 301 -9.10 11.42 9.07
CA GLY A 301 -8.01 10.68 8.44
C GLY A 301 -8.37 9.95 7.14
N GLY A 302 -9.56 10.18 6.54
CA GLY A 302 -9.82 9.70 5.18
C GLY A 302 -8.76 10.24 4.22
N GLY A 303 -8.16 9.35 3.41
CA GLY A 303 -7.01 9.65 2.53
C GLY A 303 -5.66 9.13 3.06
N THR A 304 -5.51 8.87 4.37
CA THR A 304 -4.23 8.44 4.97
C THR A 304 -3.78 7.06 4.49
N CYS A 305 -4.70 6.16 4.17
CA CYS A 305 -4.37 4.87 3.56
C CYS A 305 -3.76 5.03 2.16
N GLN A 306 -4.12 6.06 1.40
CA GLN A 306 -3.43 6.34 0.14
C GLN A 306 -2.01 6.82 0.41
N SER A 307 -1.79 7.66 1.39
CA SER A 307 -0.46 8.14 1.77
C SER A 307 0.44 7.01 2.24
N SER A 308 -0.04 6.13 3.12
CA SER A 308 0.73 4.96 3.57
C SER A 308 1.02 3.97 2.44
N SER A 309 0.08 3.77 1.52
CA SER A 309 0.25 2.89 0.37
C SER A 309 1.25 3.45 -0.63
N THR A 310 1.25 4.77 -0.87
CA THR A 310 2.24 5.43 -1.72
C THR A 310 3.64 5.31 -1.10
N LEU A 311 3.76 5.56 0.22
CA LEU A 311 5.01 5.36 0.95
C LEU A 311 5.49 3.90 0.87
N TYR A 312 4.59 2.93 1.06
CA TYR A 312 4.92 1.52 0.98
C TYR A 312 5.52 1.15 -0.38
N ASN A 313 4.94 1.64 -1.49
CA ASN A 313 5.46 1.38 -2.83
C ASN A 313 6.78 2.11 -3.11
N THR A 314 7.05 3.22 -2.44
CA THR A 314 8.33 3.91 -2.58
C THR A 314 9.43 3.17 -1.82
N ILE A 315 9.20 2.81 -0.55
CA ILE A 315 10.23 2.16 0.30
C ILE A 315 10.59 0.75 -0.18
N ARG A 316 9.64 0.03 -0.81
CA ARG A 316 9.89 -1.31 -1.36
C ARG A 316 10.90 -1.34 -2.51
N GLN A 317 11.20 -0.20 -3.12
CA GLN A 317 12.22 -0.10 -4.17
C GLN A 317 13.64 -0.21 -3.59
N LEU A 318 13.82 -0.02 -2.29
CA LEU A 318 15.11 -0.08 -1.62
C LEU A 318 15.36 -1.45 -0.99
N PRO A 319 16.45 -2.14 -1.33
CA PRO A 319 16.74 -3.48 -0.82
C PRO A 319 17.02 -3.52 0.69
N GLY A 320 17.38 -2.40 1.30
CA GLY A 320 17.69 -2.29 2.74
C GLY A 320 16.53 -1.84 3.61
N ILE A 321 15.28 -1.91 3.15
CA ILE A 321 14.10 -1.61 3.99
C ILE A 321 13.47 -2.90 4.47
N THR A 322 13.34 -3.04 5.80
CA THR A 322 12.62 -4.16 6.42
C THR A 322 11.19 -3.76 6.77
N ILE A 323 10.21 -4.41 6.16
CA ILE A 323 8.79 -4.22 6.50
C ILE A 323 8.48 -5.01 7.76
N LEU A 324 8.16 -4.32 8.85
CA LEU A 324 7.85 -4.89 10.16
C LEU A 324 6.35 -5.21 10.30
N GLN A 325 5.50 -4.40 9.69
CA GLN A 325 4.05 -4.61 9.66
C GLN A 325 3.47 -3.95 8.42
N ARG A 326 2.65 -4.69 7.70
CA ARG A 326 1.84 -4.19 6.59
C ARG A 326 0.63 -5.10 6.42
N ARG A 327 -0.53 -4.49 6.20
CA ARG A 327 -1.74 -5.23 5.86
C ARG A 327 -2.44 -4.55 4.68
N PRO A 328 -2.84 -5.30 3.63
CA PRO A 328 -3.63 -4.73 2.55
C PRO A 328 -5.08 -4.51 3.02
N HIS A 329 -5.79 -3.63 2.34
CA HIS A 329 -7.24 -3.61 2.39
C HIS A 329 -7.80 -4.90 1.76
N GLY A 330 -9.05 -5.18 2.01
CA GLY A 330 -9.74 -6.25 1.29
C GLY A 330 -9.76 -6.04 -0.23
N PRO A 331 -10.12 -7.08 -0.99
CA PRO A 331 -10.26 -6.99 -2.45
C PRO A 331 -11.27 -5.92 -2.85
N GLY A 332 -11.00 -5.26 -3.96
CA GLY A 332 -11.85 -4.16 -4.45
C GLY A 332 -11.58 -2.79 -3.82
N CYS A 333 -10.88 -2.74 -2.70
CA CYS A 333 -10.40 -1.50 -2.09
C CYS A 333 -9.13 -0.98 -2.79
N ALA A 334 -8.68 0.23 -2.44
CA ALA A 334 -7.43 0.83 -2.92
C ALA A 334 -7.29 0.81 -4.46
N ARG A 335 -8.33 1.25 -5.18
CA ARG A 335 -8.33 1.27 -6.66
C ARG A 335 -7.26 2.18 -7.27
N TYR A 336 -6.73 3.10 -6.48
CA TYR A 336 -5.68 4.05 -6.85
C TYR A 336 -4.28 3.42 -6.99
N LEU A 337 -4.16 2.11 -6.83
CA LEU A 337 -2.93 1.34 -6.98
C LEU A 337 -3.21 0.00 -7.67
N PRO A 338 -2.19 -0.64 -8.24
CA PRO A 338 -2.27 -2.04 -8.63
C PRO A 338 -2.71 -2.92 -7.47
N MET A 339 -3.30 -4.06 -7.79
CA MET A 339 -3.84 -4.96 -6.77
C MET A 339 -2.75 -5.45 -5.82
N HIS A 340 -3.09 -5.57 -4.55
CA HIS A 340 -2.21 -6.06 -3.47
C HIS A 340 -0.98 -5.18 -3.14
N GLN A 341 -0.90 -3.97 -3.69
CA GLN A 341 0.21 -3.05 -3.42
C GLN A 341 -0.14 -1.93 -2.43
N ASP A 342 -1.22 -2.08 -1.70
CA ASP A 342 -1.70 -1.13 -0.72
C ASP A 342 -1.24 -1.48 0.70
N ALA A 343 -1.23 -0.49 1.58
CA ALA A 343 -0.97 -0.61 3.01
C ALA A 343 -2.06 0.12 3.79
N ALA A 344 -2.97 -0.63 4.40
CA ALA A 344 -4.03 -0.08 5.22
C ALA A 344 -3.50 0.40 6.57
N VAL A 345 -4.01 1.54 7.04
CA VAL A 345 -3.64 2.13 8.33
C VAL A 345 -4.89 2.61 9.07
N GLY A 346 -4.79 2.86 10.37
CA GLY A 346 -5.86 3.42 11.20
C GLY A 346 -6.20 2.63 12.46
N THR A 347 -5.78 1.39 12.57
CA THR A 347 -5.94 0.58 13.79
C THR A 347 -4.62 -0.07 14.19
N LYS A 348 -4.58 -0.75 15.33
CA LYS A 348 -3.39 -1.47 15.77
C LYS A 348 -3.00 -2.59 14.78
N GLU A 349 -3.99 -3.24 14.20
CA GLU A 349 -3.84 -4.34 13.25
C GLU A 349 -3.56 -3.81 11.82
N LEU A 350 -4.11 -2.65 11.49
CA LEU A 350 -3.92 -1.95 10.21
C LEU A 350 -2.90 -0.84 10.39
N ASN A 351 -1.64 -1.15 10.12
CA ASN A 351 -0.53 -0.22 10.24
C ASN A 351 0.55 -0.51 9.20
N LEU A 352 1.29 0.50 8.83
CA LEU A 352 2.54 0.38 8.09
C LEU A 352 3.69 0.66 9.05
N ARG A 353 4.51 -0.35 9.31
CA ARG A 353 5.74 -0.21 10.10
C ARG A 353 6.91 -0.76 9.31
N PHE A 354 7.99 -0.02 9.24
CA PHE A 354 9.20 -0.46 8.57
C PHE A 354 10.44 0.10 9.28
N ARG A 355 11.60 -0.48 8.97
CA ARG A 355 12.89 -0.06 9.52
C ARG A 355 13.87 0.22 8.38
N ASN A 356 14.67 1.25 8.55
CA ASN A 356 15.77 1.56 7.65
C ASN A 356 16.98 0.67 7.98
N ASP A 357 17.17 -0.39 7.24
CA ASP A 357 18.32 -1.28 7.32
C ASP A 357 19.30 -1.09 6.14
N CYS A 358 19.22 0.05 5.43
CA CYS A 358 20.05 0.34 4.26
C CYS A 358 21.54 0.54 4.60
N GLY A 359 21.90 0.68 5.87
CA GLY A 359 23.27 0.99 6.29
C GLY A 359 23.70 2.45 6.09
N TYR A 360 22.79 3.32 5.61
CA TYR A 360 22.98 4.77 5.45
C TYR A 360 21.68 5.51 5.79
N PRO A 361 21.77 6.81 6.16
CA PRO A 361 20.57 7.61 6.42
C PRO A 361 19.79 7.84 5.12
N ILE A 362 18.46 7.80 5.21
CA ILE A 362 17.55 8.12 4.10
C ILE A 362 16.72 9.35 4.46
N ARG A 363 16.44 10.18 3.46
CA ARG A 363 15.52 11.32 3.55
C ARG A 363 14.29 11.02 2.72
N ILE A 364 13.14 10.90 3.37
CA ILE A 364 11.83 10.75 2.75
C ILE A 364 11.27 12.16 2.51
N VAL A 365 10.89 12.46 1.28
CA VAL A 365 10.22 13.69 0.88
C VAL A 365 8.88 13.33 0.27
N SER A 366 7.81 13.82 0.88
CA SER A 366 6.43 13.58 0.44
C SER A 366 5.79 14.89 0.06
N GLU A 367 5.21 14.96 -1.14
CA GLU A 367 4.66 16.19 -1.71
C GLU A 367 3.30 15.95 -2.35
N SER A 368 2.38 16.84 -2.07
CA SER A 368 1.06 16.92 -2.71
C SER A 368 0.56 18.36 -2.64
N THR A 369 0.07 18.87 -3.75
CA THR A 369 -0.67 20.15 -3.81
C THR A 369 -2.11 20.02 -3.31
N GLY A 370 -2.59 18.77 -3.11
CA GLY A 370 -4.00 18.47 -2.87
C GLY A 370 -4.80 18.36 -4.18
N GLU A 371 -4.16 18.54 -5.32
CA GLU A 371 -4.78 18.59 -6.66
C GLU A 371 -4.40 17.36 -7.49
N GLY A 372 -4.79 16.19 -7.02
CA GLY A 372 -4.83 14.97 -7.82
C GLY A 372 -3.61 14.07 -7.74
N THR A 373 -2.46 14.50 -7.16
CA THR A 373 -1.28 13.64 -7.00
C THR A 373 -0.71 13.67 -5.59
N LEU A 374 -0.14 12.54 -5.20
CA LEU A 374 0.76 12.38 -4.08
C LEU A 374 2.03 11.70 -4.60
N CYS A 375 3.17 12.39 -4.53
CA CYS A 375 4.47 11.88 -4.91
C CYS A 375 5.37 11.75 -3.68
N ILE A 376 6.05 10.61 -3.56
CA ILE A 376 7.03 10.36 -2.50
C ILE A 376 8.34 9.99 -3.14
N GLN A 377 9.41 10.62 -2.68
CA GLN A 377 10.78 10.41 -3.11
C GLN A 377 11.63 10.02 -1.91
N ILE A 378 12.61 9.16 -2.12
CA ILE A 378 13.62 8.83 -1.10
C ILE A 378 14.98 9.22 -1.65
N PHE A 379 15.75 9.88 -0.82
CA PHE A 379 17.11 10.32 -1.09
C PHE A 379 18.06 9.66 -0.10
N ARG A 380 19.26 9.34 -0.53
CA ARG A 380 20.34 9.01 0.37
C ARG A 380 20.92 10.29 0.95
N VAL A 381 21.08 10.35 2.26
CA VAL A 381 21.86 11.42 2.90
C VAL A 381 23.32 11.02 2.84
N MET A 382 24.15 11.87 2.27
CA MET A 382 25.61 11.67 2.19
C MET A 382 26.28 12.30 3.40
N GLU A 383 27.38 11.71 3.85
CA GLU A 383 28.23 12.24 4.95
C GLU A 383 29.17 13.32 4.44
#